data_e30bcff721d9cfdcd2b8f63a27279d92
#
_entry.id   e30bcff721d9cfdcd2b8f63a27279d92
#
_cell.length_a   1.000
_cell.length_b   1.000
_cell.length_c   1.000
_cell.angle_alpha   90.00
_cell.angle_beta   90.00
_cell.angle_gamma   90.00
#
_symmetry.space_group_name_H-M   'P 1'
#
loop_
_entity.id
_entity.type
_entity.pdbx_description
1 polymer ?
#
loop_
_entity_poly.entity_id
_entity_poly.type
_entity_poly.pdbx_seq_one_letter_code
_entity_poly.pdbx_strand_id
1 'polypeptide(L)'
;MIYFFIELDPTIGSEINKTRPCIIISPDEMNNALNTVIIAPLTSTIRSYPMRINCIVQGKQGQIALDQLQTIDKSRLKNHIEKSLKEDIQQKLINTIIEMFS
;
A
#
# COMPACT_ATOMS: atom_id res chain seq x y z
N MET A 1 -4.13 -6.93 7.12
CA MET A 1 -3.37 -5.96 6.31
C MET A 1 -3.41 -4.62 6.99
N ILE A 2 -2.29 -3.99 7.11
CA ILE A 2 -2.12 -2.79 7.92
C ILE A 2 -1.75 -1.62 7.02
N TYR A 3 -2.36 -0.47 7.27
CA TYR A 3 -2.02 0.78 6.60
C TYR A 3 -0.79 1.40 7.26
N PHE A 4 0.11 1.92 6.43
CA PHE A 4 1.25 2.71 6.86
C PHE A 4 1.41 3.92 5.96
N PHE A 5 2.11 4.93 6.46
CA PHE A 5 2.67 5.95 5.59
C PHE A 5 4.08 5.53 5.21
N ILE A 6 4.40 5.65 3.94
CA ILE A 6 5.78 5.48 3.47
C ILE A 6 6.38 6.83 3.18
N GLU A 7 7.66 6.96 3.47
CA GLU A 7 8.42 8.12 3.06
C GLU A 7 8.78 7.94 1.59
N LEU A 8 8.46 8.93 0.78
CA LEU A 8 8.88 8.92 -0.61
C LEU A 8 10.37 9.17 -0.67
N ASP A 9 11.03 8.55 -1.64
CA ASP A 9 12.45 8.78 -1.84
C ASP A 9 12.69 10.28 -2.00
N PRO A 10 13.75 10.81 -1.35
CA PRO A 10 14.11 12.19 -1.56
C PRO A 10 14.46 12.38 -3.03
N THR A 11 13.54 12.96 -3.76
CA THR A 11 13.82 13.34 -5.12
C THR A 11 14.91 14.39 -5.09
N ILE A 12 15.71 14.36 -6.11
CA ILE A 12 16.79 15.32 -6.30
C ILE A 12 16.20 16.73 -6.25
N GLY A 13 16.62 17.50 -5.26
CA GLY A 13 16.17 18.87 -5.12
C GLY A 13 15.62 19.19 -3.76
N SER A 14 15.00 20.34 -3.64
CA SER A 14 14.55 20.93 -2.39
C SER A 14 13.15 20.47 -1.95
N GLU A 15 12.70 19.32 -2.41
CA GLU A 15 11.38 18.84 -2.03
C GLU A 15 11.36 18.33 -0.61
N ILE A 16 10.33 18.77 0.11
CA ILE A 16 10.06 18.32 1.46
C ILE A 16 9.73 16.83 1.42
N ASN A 17 10.28 16.07 2.36
CA ASN A 17 9.98 14.66 2.52
C ASN A 17 8.46 14.47 2.64
N LYS A 18 7.87 13.87 1.62
CA LYS A 18 6.45 13.57 1.62
C LYS A 18 6.23 12.13 2.02
N THR A 19 5.18 11.91 2.79
CA THR A 19 4.72 10.57 3.09
C THR A 19 3.45 10.30 2.31
N ARG A 20 3.23 9.04 1.96
CA ARG A 20 1.99 8.59 1.32
C ARG A 20 1.46 7.36 2.03
N PRO A 21 0.15 7.19 2.08
CA PRO A 21 -0.40 5.97 2.64
C PRO A 21 -0.13 4.78 1.72
N CYS A 22 0.07 3.64 2.34
CA CYS A 22 0.25 2.38 1.63
C CYS A 22 -0.32 1.25 2.48
N ILE A 23 -0.47 0.09 1.86
CA ILE A 23 -0.87 -1.13 2.55
C ILE A 23 0.26 -2.14 2.42
N ILE A 24 0.61 -2.78 3.53
CA ILE A 24 1.55 -3.89 3.51
C ILE A 24 0.80 -5.13 3.02
N ILE A 25 1.28 -5.70 1.94
CA ILE A 25 0.67 -6.87 1.29
C ILE A 25 1.36 -8.15 1.73
N SER A 26 2.67 -8.10 1.94
CA SER A 26 3.43 -9.29 2.30
C SER A 26 3.02 -9.84 3.68
N PRO A 27 3.02 -11.16 3.85
CA PRO A 27 2.60 -11.78 5.11
C PRO A 27 3.63 -11.59 6.22
N ASP A 28 3.17 -11.71 7.45
CA ASP A 28 3.99 -11.51 8.64
C ASP A 28 5.24 -12.37 8.65
N GLU A 29 5.15 -13.58 8.18
CA GLU A 29 6.29 -14.51 8.11
C GLU A 29 7.43 -13.96 7.27
N MET A 30 7.09 -13.39 6.12
CA MET A 30 8.08 -12.71 5.27
C MET A 30 8.59 -11.44 5.94
N ASN A 31 7.68 -10.66 6.48
CA ASN A 31 8.01 -9.37 7.07
C ASN A 31 8.94 -9.52 8.26
N ASN A 32 8.77 -10.59 9.03
CA ASN A 32 9.62 -10.86 10.19
C ASN A 32 11.01 -11.36 9.80
N ALA A 33 11.12 -12.03 8.65
CA ALA A 33 12.37 -12.63 8.19
C ALA A 33 13.22 -11.67 7.37
N LEU A 34 12.62 -10.68 6.74
CA LEU A 34 13.30 -9.80 5.79
C LEU A 34 13.36 -8.36 6.31
N ASN A 35 14.29 -7.60 5.79
CA ASN A 35 14.39 -6.16 6.04
C ASN A 35 13.49 -5.35 5.12
N THR A 36 12.75 -6.02 4.26
CA THR A 36 11.88 -5.41 3.28
C THR A 36 10.45 -5.87 3.46
N VAL A 37 9.52 -5.11 2.92
CA VAL A 37 8.10 -5.47 2.85
C VAL A 37 7.60 -5.16 1.45
N ILE A 38 6.56 -5.89 1.02
CA ILE A 38 5.87 -5.60 -0.23
C ILE A 38 4.65 -4.76 0.09
N ILE A 39 4.54 -3.63 -0.58
CA ILE A 39 3.43 -2.69 -0.36
C ILE A 39 2.67 -2.40 -1.66
N ALA A 40 1.43 -1.98 -1.48
CA ALA A 40 0.65 -1.36 -2.54
C ALA A 40 0.36 0.08 -2.11
N PRO A 41 0.66 1.06 -2.97
CA PRO A 41 0.34 2.44 -2.62
C PRO A 41 -1.16 2.69 -2.66
N LEU A 42 -1.59 3.64 -1.84
CA LEU A 42 -2.95 4.16 -1.87
C LEU A 42 -2.92 5.50 -2.59
N THR A 43 -3.91 5.73 -3.43
CA THR A 43 -3.99 6.97 -4.20
C THR A 43 -5.40 7.55 -4.10
N SER A 44 -5.47 8.89 -4.06
CA SER A 44 -6.75 9.60 -4.15
C SER A 44 -7.19 9.78 -5.60
N THR A 45 -6.32 9.51 -6.55
CA THR A 45 -6.64 9.60 -7.97
C THR A 45 -7.37 8.34 -8.41
N ILE A 46 -8.62 8.49 -8.78
CA ILE A 46 -9.46 7.36 -9.20
C ILE A 46 -9.25 7.11 -10.69
N ARG A 47 -8.92 5.87 -11.01
CA ARG A 47 -8.74 5.42 -12.38
C ARG A 47 -9.57 4.16 -12.62
N SER A 48 -9.97 3.95 -13.85
CA SER A 48 -10.68 2.72 -14.25
C SER A 48 -9.72 1.65 -14.74
N TYR A 49 -8.52 1.64 -14.20
CA TYR A 49 -7.53 0.61 -14.53
C TYR A 49 -7.93 -0.73 -13.93
N PRO A 50 -7.60 -1.83 -14.59
CA PRO A 50 -7.70 -3.15 -13.95
C PRO A 50 -6.82 -3.19 -12.70
N MET A 51 -7.17 -4.04 -11.78
CA MET A 51 -6.37 -4.26 -10.56
C MET A 51 -6.31 -3.04 -9.63
N ARG A 52 -7.27 -2.13 -9.76
CA ARG A 52 -7.49 -1.04 -8.81
C ARG A 52 -8.65 -1.41 -7.90
N ILE A 53 -8.48 -1.22 -6.60
CA ILE A 53 -9.50 -1.56 -5.62
C ILE A 53 -9.93 -0.29 -4.89
N ASN A 54 -11.22 0.02 -4.97
CA ASN A 54 -11.78 1.19 -4.29
C ASN A 54 -11.77 0.96 -2.79
N CYS A 55 -11.37 1.96 -2.06
CA CYS A 55 -11.33 1.91 -0.60
C CYS A 55 -11.52 3.31 -0.02
N ILE A 56 -11.67 3.35 1.29
CA ILE A 56 -11.73 4.62 2.03
C ILE A 56 -10.58 4.62 3.03
N VAL A 57 -9.76 5.66 2.98
CA VAL A 57 -8.64 5.84 3.88
C VAL A 57 -8.79 7.19 4.57
N GLN A 58 -8.83 7.16 5.91
CA GLN A 58 -8.98 8.38 6.70
C GLN A 58 -10.15 9.25 6.25
N GLY A 59 -11.28 8.60 5.94
CA GLY A 59 -12.50 9.28 5.53
C GLY A 59 -12.53 9.77 4.07
N LYS A 60 -11.48 9.50 3.30
CA LYS A 60 -11.40 9.91 1.90
C LYS A 60 -11.47 8.72 0.97
N GLN A 61 -12.17 8.90 -0.13
CA GLN A 61 -12.21 7.89 -1.18
C GLN A 61 -10.85 7.80 -1.87
N GLY A 62 -10.44 6.59 -2.15
CA GLY A 62 -9.19 6.33 -2.84
C GLY A 62 -9.19 4.95 -3.46
N GLN A 63 -8.03 4.56 -3.95
CA GLN A 63 -7.82 3.24 -4.52
C GLN A 63 -6.52 2.64 -4.04
N ILE A 64 -6.54 1.32 -3.92
CA ILE A 64 -5.31 0.53 -3.74
C ILE A 64 -4.77 0.24 -5.13
N ALA A 65 -3.55 0.69 -5.39
CA ALA A 65 -2.94 0.54 -6.71
C ALA A 65 -2.12 -0.74 -6.78
N LEU A 66 -2.79 -1.88 -7.01
CA LEU A 66 -2.10 -3.16 -7.13
C LEU A 66 -1.21 -3.23 -8.38
N ASP A 67 -1.48 -2.39 -9.37
CA ASP A 67 -0.61 -2.25 -10.54
C ASP A 67 0.74 -1.62 -10.20
N GLN A 68 0.90 -1.10 -8.98
CA GLN A 68 2.13 -0.44 -8.52
C GLN A 68 2.73 -1.12 -7.29
N LEU A 69 2.58 -2.43 -7.20
CA LEU A 69 3.23 -3.18 -6.12
C LEU A 69 4.73 -2.94 -6.14
N GLN A 70 5.31 -2.76 -4.97
CA GLN A 70 6.75 -2.57 -4.87
C GLN A 70 7.28 -3.09 -3.54
N THR A 71 8.54 -3.46 -3.56
CA THR A 71 9.26 -3.85 -2.35
C THR A 71 10.03 -2.65 -1.85
N ILE A 72 9.87 -2.36 -0.57
CA ILE A 72 10.57 -1.24 0.06
C ILE A 72 11.28 -1.70 1.32
N ASP A 73 12.31 -0.97 1.72
CA ASP A 73 12.97 -1.20 3.00
C ASP A 73 12.04 -0.80 4.15
N LYS A 74 12.03 -1.58 5.21
CA LYS A 74 11.19 -1.30 6.37
C LYS A 74 11.46 0.07 6.98
N SER A 75 12.68 0.57 6.86
CA SER A 75 13.03 1.88 7.40
C SER A 75 12.25 3.03 6.76
N ARG A 76 11.67 2.80 5.60
CA ARG A 76 10.83 3.80 4.92
C ARG A 76 9.41 3.87 5.46
N LEU A 77 9.00 2.87 6.25
CA LEU A 77 7.69 2.89 6.88
C LEU A 77 7.70 3.89 8.03
N LYS A 78 6.75 4.80 8.01
CA LYS A 78 6.62 5.84 9.02
C LYS A 78 5.38 5.58 9.87
N ASN A 79 4.60 6.58 10.14
CA ASN A 79 3.48 6.49 11.06
C ASN A 79 2.51 5.37 10.70
N HIS A 80 2.26 4.50 11.66
CA HIS A 80 1.26 3.47 11.55
C HIS A 80 -0.13 4.10 11.58
N ILE A 81 -0.96 3.74 10.61
CA ILE A 81 -2.36 4.14 10.63
C ILE A 81 -3.14 3.03 11.31
N GLU A 82 -3.77 3.34 12.44
CA GLU A 82 -4.37 2.32 13.30
C GLU A 82 -5.54 1.56 12.70
N LYS A 83 -6.13 2.06 11.63
CA LYS A 83 -7.26 1.37 11.00
C LYS A 83 -6.76 0.28 10.08
N SER A 84 -7.25 -0.93 10.30
CA SER A 84 -7.02 -2.03 9.39
C SER A 84 -8.02 -1.97 8.24
N LEU A 85 -7.64 -2.57 7.13
CA LEU A 85 -8.51 -2.71 5.97
C LEU A 85 -9.71 -3.59 6.33
N LYS A 86 -10.90 -3.22 5.85
CA LYS A 86 -12.10 -4.04 6.04
C LYS A 86 -11.91 -5.42 5.42
N GLU A 87 -12.50 -6.41 6.05
CA GLU A 87 -12.29 -7.80 5.65
C GLU A 87 -12.75 -8.09 4.21
N ASP A 88 -13.88 -7.53 3.80
CA ASP A 88 -14.37 -7.68 2.44
C ASP A 88 -13.41 -7.08 1.40
N ILE A 89 -12.80 -5.96 1.73
CA ILE A 89 -11.79 -5.33 0.87
C ILE A 89 -10.52 -6.18 0.85
N GLN A 90 -10.11 -6.73 1.99
CA GLN A 90 -8.96 -7.63 2.06
C GLN A 90 -9.16 -8.85 1.16
N GLN A 91 -10.34 -9.44 1.20
CA GLN A 91 -10.65 -10.59 0.37
C GLN A 91 -10.61 -10.23 -1.11
N LYS A 92 -11.18 -9.10 -1.47
CA LYS A 92 -11.13 -8.61 -2.84
C LYS A 92 -9.71 -8.35 -3.31
N LEU A 93 -8.88 -7.82 -2.43
CA LEU A 93 -7.48 -7.56 -2.71
C LEU A 93 -6.73 -8.87 -2.98
N ILE A 94 -6.91 -9.86 -2.12
CA ILE A 94 -6.26 -11.16 -2.28
C ILE A 94 -6.70 -11.82 -3.58
N ASN A 95 -8.00 -11.81 -3.86
CA ASN A 95 -8.53 -12.40 -5.10
C ASN A 95 -7.96 -11.70 -6.33
N THR A 96 -7.78 -10.39 -6.26
CA THR A 96 -7.21 -9.61 -7.35
C THR A 96 -5.75 -9.94 -7.58
N ILE A 97 -4.98 -10.11 -6.51
CA ILE A 97 -3.57 -10.51 -6.62
C ILE A 97 -3.46 -11.89 -7.27
N ILE A 98 -4.30 -12.83 -6.86
CA ILE A 98 -4.34 -14.17 -7.45
C ILE A 98 -4.62 -14.05 -8.95
N GLU A 99 -5.58 -13.25 -9.33
CA GLU A 99 -5.92 -13.02 -10.73
C GLU A 99 -4.76 -12.41 -11.52
N MET A 100 -4.04 -11.48 -10.94
CA MET A 100 -2.89 -10.83 -11.58
C MET A 100 -1.80 -11.83 -11.95
N PHE A 101 -1.59 -12.86 -11.14
CA PHE A 101 -0.49 -13.80 -11.29
C PHE A 101 -0.95 -15.19 -11.73
N SER A 102 -2.15 -15.32 -12.19
CA SER A 102 -2.69 -16.59 -12.70
C SER A 102 -2.44 -16.77 -14.18
#